data_747ddaebd257600a6424f8e7f9007d91
#
_entry.id   747ddaebd257600a6424f8e7f9007d91
#
_cell.length_a   1.000
_cell.length_b   1.000
_cell.length_c   1.000
_cell.angle_alpha   90.00
_cell.angle_beta   90.00
_cell.angle_gamma   90.00
#
_symmetry.space_group_name_H-M   'P 1'
#
loop_
_entity.id
_entity.type
_entity.pdbx_description
1 polymer ?
#
loop_
_entity_poly.entity_id
_entity_poly.type
_entity_poly.pdbx_seq_one_letter_code
_entity_poly.pdbx_strand_id
1 'polypeptide(L)'
;MNIKFITIKVKNLEESINFYKEILGLKDIRRINPMGGTKIAFLEDKNSGTIELIENEEISKTYDVSKESMVSIGFEVKNINEKIDELKNKKINIIRGPIEVPGGSKLAFIKDPNGIEIEFIEENR
;
A
#
# COMPACT_ATOMS: atom_id res chain seq x y z
N MET A 1 -13.22 -13.58 -16.18
CA MET A 1 -11.87 -13.05 -15.83
C MET A 1 -11.85 -12.55 -14.39
N ASN A 2 -10.71 -12.66 -13.75
CA ASN A 2 -10.50 -12.18 -12.38
C ASN A 2 -9.31 -11.24 -12.37
N ILE A 3 -9.30 -10.29 -11.43
CA ILE A 3 -8.06 -9.57 -11.13
C ILE A 3 -7.18 -10.53 -10.35
N LYS A 4 -6.03 -10.89 -10.89
CA LYS A 4 -5.09 -11.82 -10.25
C LYS A 4 -4.27 -11.10 -9.19
N PHE A 5 -3.74 -9.95 -9.54
CA PHE A 5 -2.95 -9.10 -8.64
C PHE A 5 -2.80 -7.70 -9.25
N ILE A 6 -2.37 -6.77 -8.43
CA ILE A 6 -1.98 -5.44 -8.87
C ILE A 6 -0.47 -5.34 -8.66
N THR A 7 0.25 -4.82 -9.65
CA THR A 7 1.70 -4.67 -9.58
C THR A 7 2.07 -3.24 -9.25
N ILE A 8 2.94 -3.08 -8.27
CA ILE A 8 3.53 -1.80 -7.90
C ILE A 8 5.02 -1.86 -8.19
N LYS A 9 5.50 -0.93 -9.01
CA LYS A 9 6.94 -0.75 -9.24
C LYS A 9 7.51 0.01 -8.05
N VAL A 10 8.54 -0.55 -7.42
CA VAL A 10 9.09 0.01 -6.18
C VAL A 10 10.55 0.38 -6.36
N LYS A 11 10.99 1.43 -5.65
CA LYS A 11 12.39 1.86 -5.69
C LYS A 11 13.29 0.98 -4.84
N ASN A 12 12.75 0.35 -3.80
CA ASN A 12 13.48 -0.54 -2.90
C ASN A 12 12.53 -1.61 -2.40
N LEU A 13 12.78 -2.87 -2.80
CA LEU A 13 11.86 -3.96 -2.52
C LEU A 13 11.69 -4.22 -1.02
N GLU A 14 12.80 -4.29 -0.25
CA GLU A 14 12.72 -4.59 1.18
C GLU A 14 12.00 -3.50 1.96
N GLU A 15 12.24 -2.25 1.63
CA GLU A 15 11.53 -1.12 2.23
C GLU A 15 10.03 -1.24 2.02
N SER A 16 9.63 -1.55 0.79
CA SER A 16 8.21 -1.68 0.45
C SER A 16 7.58 -2.91 1.09
N ILE A 17 8.27 -4.05 1.10
CA ILE A 17 7.79 -5.24 1.80
C ILE A 17 7.53 -4.92 3.27
N ASN A 18 8.47 -4.27 3.93
CA ASN A 18 8.31 -3.91 5.33
C ASN A 18 7.10 -3.00 5.56
N PHE A 19 6.90 -2.02 4.70
CA PHE A 19 5.74 -1.13 4.80
C PHE A 19 4.43 -1.92 4.68
N TYR A 20 4.30 -2.73 3.65
CA TYR A 20 3.06 -3.47 3.41
C TYR A 20 2.79 -4.53 4.47
N LYS A 21 3.83 -5.10 5.08
CA LYS A 21 3.68 -6.03 6.20
C LYS A 21 3.37 -5.32 7.51
N GLU A 22 4.20 -4.36 7.89
CA GLU A 22 4.14 -3.76 9.23
C GLU A 22 3.05 -2.70 9.37
N ILE A 23 2.77 -1.97 8.30
CA ILE A 23 1.79 -0.89 8.34
C ILE A 23 0.41 -1.40 7.87
N LEU A 24 0.37 -2.22 6.84
CA LEU A 24 -0.89 -2.66 6.24
C LEU A 24 -1.26 -4.10 6.60
N GLY A 25 -0.38 -4.82 7.28
CA GLY A 25 -0.69 -6.17 7.76
C GLY A 25 -0.76 -7.25 6.69
N LEU A 26 -0.16 -7.02 5.52
CA LEU A 26 -0.12 -8.04 4.48
C LEU A 26 0.92 -9.11 4.81
N LYS A 27 0.76 -10.27 4.22
CA LYS A 27 1.64 -11.42 4.40
C LYS A 27 2.52 -11.61 3.17
N ASP A 28 3.83 -11.76 3.38
CA ASP A 28 4.80 -12.06 2.34
C ASP A 28 4.65 -13.56 1.99
N ILE A 29 4.12 -13.85 0.80
CA ILE A 29 3.79 -15.24 0.44
C ILE A 29 4.74 -15.86 -0.56
N ARG A 30 5.45 -15.04 -1.35
CA ARG A 30 6.32 -15.59 -2.39
C ARG A 30 7.30 -14.54 -2.87
N ARG A 31 8.54 -14.98 -3.12
CA ARG A 31 9.57 -14.14 -3.76
C ARG A 31 10.15 -14.87 -4.95
N ILE A 32 10.41 -14.14 -6.03
CA ILE A 32 11.08 -14.68 -7.21
C ILE A 32 12.09 -13.65 -7.71
N ASN A 33 13.19 -14.17 -8.26
CA ASN A 33 14.24 -13.36 -8.87
C ASN A 33 14.41 -13.82 -10.32
N PRO A 34 13.55 -13.30 -11.24
CA PRO A 34 13.73 -13.63 -12.64
C PRO A 34 15.04 -13.01 -13.15
N MET A 35 15.40 -13.33 -14.39
CA MET A 35 16.68 -12.88 -14.96
C MET A 35 16.78 -11.36 -15.01
N GLY A 36 18.01 -10.84 -15.08
CA GLY A 36 18.28 -9.42 -15.30
C GLY A 36 18.25 -8.53 -14.07
N GLY A 37 18.42 -9.10 -12.87
CA GLY A 37 18.47 -8.31 -11.64
C GLY A 37 17.10 -7.82 -11.16
N THR A 38 16.03 -8.38 -11.70
CA THR A 38 14.67 -8.08 -11.27
C THR A 38 14.35 -8.88 -10.00
N LYS A 39 13.73 -8.21 -9.04
CA LYS A 39 13.31 -8.82 -7.77
C LYS A 39 11.81 -8.61 -7.61
N ILE A 40 11.10 -9.68 -7.30
CA ILE A 40 9.65 -9.65 -7.17
C ILE A 40 9.23 -10.27 -5.85
N ALA A 41 8.25 -9.65 -5.18
CA ALA A 41 7.60 -10.20 -4.02
C ALA A 41 6.08 -10.14 -4.21
N PHE A 42 5.40 -11.19 -3.76
CA PHE A 42 3.94 -11.21 -3.69
C PHE A 42 3.50 -11.15 -2.25
N LEU A 43 2.56 -10.28 -1.97
CA LEU A 43 2.00 -10.09 -0.64
C LEU A 43 0.48 -10.28 -0.72
N GLU A 44 -0.09 -10.82 0.34
CA GLU A 44 -1.50 -11.20 0.35
C GLU A 44 -2.19 -10.66 1.59
N ASP A 45 -3.43 -10.19 1.41
CA ASP A 45 -4.29 -9.84 2.53
C ASP A 45 -5.02 -11.09 3.07
N LYS A 46 -5.82 -10.90 4.11
CA LYS A 46 -6.55 -12.03 4.75
C LYS A 46 -7.61 -12.68 3.86
N ASN A 47 -8.00 -12.03 2.77
CA ASN A 47 -9.02 -12.52 1.85
C ASN A 47 -8.44 -12.87 0.48
N SER A 48 -7.15 -13.12 0.40
CA SER A 48 -6.43 -13.49 -0.82
C SER A 48 -6.27 -12.39 -1.87
N GLY A 49 -6.54 -11.13 -1.49
CA GLY A 49 -6.17 -9.99 -2.33
C GLY A 49 -4.65 -9.91 -2.41
N THR A 50 -4.11 -9.79 -3.62
CA THR A 50 -2.67 -9.93 -3.85
C THR A 50 -2.07 -8.70 -4.49
N ILE A 51 -0.90 -8.31 -3.99
CA ILE A 51 -0.09 -7.23 -4.54
C ILE A 51 1.26 -7.81 -4.95
N GLU A 52 1.69 -7.51 -6.16
CA GLU A 52 3.04 -7.80 -6.63
C GLU A 52 3.90 -6.55 -6.49
N LEU A 53 5.05 -6.67 -5.85
CA LEU A 53 6.04 -5.59 -5.78
C LEU A 53 7.22 -5.98 -6.67
N ILE A 54 7.64 -5.07 -7.55
CA ILE A 54 8.72 -5.33 -8.48
C ILE A 54 9.77 -4.22 -8.43
N GLU A 55 11.03 -4.63 -8.29
CA GLU A 55 12.18 -3.74 -8.31
C GLU A 55 13.18 -4.21 -9.36
N ASN A 56 13.74 -3.27 -10.11
CA ASN A 56 14.94 -3.52 -10.92
C ASN A 56 15.76 -2.24 -10.94
N GLU A 57 16.96 -2.31 -11.53
CA GLU A 57 17.87 -1.16 -11.54
C GLU A 57 17.27 0.05 -12.25
N GLU A 58 16.58 -0.17 -13.36
CA GLU A 58 15.96 0.92 -14.12
C GLU A 58 14.88 1.63 -13.29
N ILE A 59 14.00 0.87 -12.65
CA ILE A 59 12.95 1.43 -11.79
C ILE A 59 13.59 2.24 -10.66
N SER A 60 14.59 1.69 -9.98
CA SER A 60 15.25 2.35 -8.86
C SER A 60 15.91 3.67 -9.25
N LYS A 61 16.48 3.73 -10.45
CA LYS A 61 17.16 4.94 -10.94
C LYS A 61 16.20 6.04 -11.39
N THR A 62 15.04 5.66 -11.94
CA THR A 62 14.13 6.62 -12.57
C THR A 62 12.93 6.98 -11.68
N TYR A 63 12.83 6.37 -10.51
CA TYR A 63 11.67 6.55 -9.66
C TYR A 63 11.61 7.97 -9.09
N ASP A 64 10.44 8.60 -9.20
CA ASP A 64 10.18 9.94 -8.67
C ASP A 64 8.98 9.87 -7.73
N VAL A 65 9.26 9.85 -6.41
CA VAL A 65 8.22 9.76 -5.38
C VAL A 65 7.42 11.05 -5.20
N SER A 66 7.88 12.17 -5.79
CA SER A 66 7.18 13.44 -5.69
C SER A 66 5.97 13.53 -6.62
N LYS A 67 5.88 12.65 -7.62
CA LYS A 67 4.76 12.64 -8.55
C LYS A 67 3.49 12.20 -7.84
N GLU A 68 2.37 12.79 -8.24
CA GLU A 68 1.08 12.36 -7.73
C GLU A 68 0.77 10.94 -8.19
N SER A 69 0.20 10.17 -7.28
CA SER A 69 -0.24 8.82 -7.57
C SER A 69 -1.47 8.87 -8.49
N MET A 70 -1.43 8.12 -9.58
CA MET A 70 -2.58 7.97 -10.48
C MET A 70 -3.57 6.93 -9.96
N VAL A 71 -3.20 6.20 -8.92
CA VAL A 71 -4.05 5.15 -8.33
C VAL A 71 -3.98 5.27 -6.81
N SER A 72 -5.02 4.78 -6.15
CA SER A 72 -4.98 4.54 -4.71
C SER A 72 -5.45 3.12 -4.44
N ILE A 73 -4.94 2.57 -3.32
CA ILE A 73 -5.35 1.24 -2.87
C ILE A 73 -6.17 1.43 -1.60
N GLY A 74 -7.42 0.96 -1.63
CA GLY A 74 -8.33 1.09 -0.50
C GLY A 74 -8.28 -0.13 0.41
N PHE A 75 -8.19 0.12 1.71
CA PHE A 75 -8.24 -0.92 2.74
C PHE A 75 -9.39 -0.63 3.69
N GLU A 76 -10.23 -1.63 3.92
CA GLU A 76 -11.31 -1.51 4.88
C GLU A 76 -10.78 -1.61 6.30
N VAL A 77 -11.25 -0.72 7.17
CA VAL A 77 -10.93 -0.74 8.60
C VAL A 77 -12.22 -0.69 9.40
N LYS A 78 -12.20 -1.24 10.61
CA LYS A 78 -13.39 -1.24 11.49
C LYS A 78 -13.60 0.11 12.16
N ASN A 79 -12.52 0.81 12.50
CA ASN A 79 -12.58 2.08 13.22
C ASN A 79 -11.46 2.98 12.72
N ILE A 80 -11.85 4.05 12.02
CA ILE A 80 -10.91 4.95 11.38
C ILE A 80 -10.04 5.72 12.40
N ASN A 81 -10.61 6.08 13.55
CA ASN A 81 -9.87 6.83 14.57
C ASN A 81 -8.79 5.96 15.22
N GLU A 82 -9.11 4.70 15.49
CA GLU A 82 -8.12 3.74 16.01
C GLU A 82 -7.00 3.54 15.00
N LYS A 83 -7.33 3.43 13.71
CA LYS A 83 -6.33 3.28 12.66
C LYS A 83 -5.42 4.49 12.57
N ILE A 84 -5.98 5.68 12.66
CA ILE A 84 -5.20 6.93 12.64
C ILE A 84 -4.24 6.97 13.83
N ASP A 85 -4.71 6.61 15.03
CA ASP A 85 -3.86 6.58 16.23
C ASP A 85 -2.72 5.57 16.07
N GLU A 86 -3.02 4.38 15.54
CA GLU A 86 -2.01 3.36 15.24
C GLU A 86 -0.95 3.89 14.28
N LEU A 87 -1.38 4.54 13.20
CA LEU A 87 -0.46 5.11 12.21
C LEU A 87 0.42 6.20 12.81
N LYS A 88 -0.15 7.08 13.62
CA LYS A 88 0.59 8.13 14.32
C LYS A 88 1.63 7.55 15.27
N ASN A 89 1.26 6.49 15.99
CA ASN A 89 2.19 5.80 16.90
C ASN A 89 3.36 5.17 16.14
N LYS A 90 3.15 4.77 14.91
CA LYS A 90 4.20 4.25 14.02
C LYS A 90 4.91 5.36 13.24
N LYS A 91 4.61 6.62 13.54
CA LYS A 91 5.20 7.81 12.90
C LYS A 91 4.91 7.89 11.40
N ILE A 92 3.75 7.40 11.00
CA ILE A 92 3.26 7.51 9.62
C ILE A 92 2.45 8.81 9.49
N ASN A 93 2.80 9.61 8.50
CA ASN A 93 2.13 10.87 8.24
C ASN A 93 0.76 10.66 7.58
N ILE A 94 -0.29 11.24 8.16
CA ILE A 94 -1.63 11.26 7.56
C ILE A 94 -1.68 12.43 6.59
N ILE A 95 -1.82 12.16 5.30
CA ILE A 95 -1.85 13.23 4.29
C ILE A 95 -3.22 13.89 4.17
N ARG A 96 -4.28 13.17 4.51
CA ARG A 96 -5.66 13.66 4.45
C ARG A 96 -6.53 12.84 5.39
N GLY A 97 -7.52 13.51 6.04
CA GLY A 97 -8.50 12.81 6.86
C GLY A 97 -8.26 12.93 8.37
N PRO A 98 -9.21 12.45 9.18
CA PRO A 98 -10.42 11.73 8.76
C PRO A 98 -11.42 12.65 8.05
N ILE A 99 -12.06 12.10 7.03
CA ILE A 99 -13.06 12.81 6.24
C ILE A 99 -14.33 11.95 6.23
N GLU A 100 -15.46 12.54 6.59
CA GLU A 100 -16.74 11.85 6.41
C GLU A 100 -17.32 12.26 5.06
N VAL A 101 -17.66 11.27 4.24
CA VAL A 101 -18.24 11.52 2.91
C VAL A 101 -19.75 11.29 2.94
N PRO A 102 -20.48 11.79 1.93
CA PRO A 102 -21.93 11.53 1.84
C PRO A 102 -22.20 10.02 1.92
N GLY A 103 -23.17 9.65 2.77
CA GLY A 103 -23.45 8.23 3.08
C GLY A 103 -22.83 7.79 4.39
N GLY A 104 -21.93 8.55 4.99
CA GLY A 104 -21.40 8.33 6.33
C GLY A 104 -20.11 7.55 6.43
N SER A 105 -19.56 7.06 5.31
CA SER A 105 -18.25 6.42 5.34
C SER A 105 -17.16 7.43 5.72
N LYS A 106 -16.13 6.96 6.41
CA LYS A 106 -15.02 7.80 6.86
C LYS A 106 -13.72 7.34 6.22
N LEU A 107 -12.94 8.29 5.74
CA LEU A 107 -11.73 8.04 4.97
C LEU A 107 -10.51 8.68 5.62
N ALA A 108 -9.35 8.06 5.46
CA ALA A 108 -8.06 8.67 5.77
C ALA A 108 -7.04 8.17 4.76
N PHE A 109 -6.02 8.97 4.50
CA PHE A 109 -5.05 8.69 3.44
C PHE A 109 -3.63 8.83 3.93
N ILE A 110 -2.79 7.90 3.51
CA ILE A 110 -1.34 7.96 3.67
C ILE A 110 -0.68 7.67 2.32
N LYS A 111 0.64 7.73 2.25
CA LYS A 111 1.40 7.28 1.10
C LYS A 111 2.31 6.13 1.48
N ASP A 112 2.49 5.21 0.54
CA ASP A 112 3.50 4.17 0.69
C ASP A 112 4.90 4.75 0.40
N PRO A 113 6.00 3.99 0.56
CA PRO A 113 7.34 4.51 0.30
C PRO A 113 7.59 4.97 -1.14
N ASN A 114 6.74 4.58 -2.07
CA ASN A 114 6.89 4.91 -3.49
C ASN A 114 5.98 6.06 -3.92
N GLY A 115 5.21 6.63 -3.00
CA GLY A 115 4.27 7.69 -3.30
C GLY A 115 2.89 7.19 -3.72
N ILE A 116 2.64 5.89 -3.66
CA ILE A 116 1.31 5.33 -3.93
C ILE A 116 0.36 5.73 -2.81
N GLU A 117 -0.79 6.24 -3.16
CA GLU A 117 -1.80 6.65 -2.19
C GLU A 117 -2.50 5.43 -1.60
N ILE A 118 -2.57 5.38 -0.28
CA ILE A 118 -3.26 4.34 0.46
C ILE A 118 -4.46 4.99 1.15
N GLU A 119 -5.64 4.44 0.90
CA GLU A 119 -6.89 4.92 1.48
C GLU A 119 -7.38 3.92 2.51
N PHE A 120 -7.71 4.41 3.71
CA PHE A 120 -8.41 3.60 4.71
C PHE A 120 -9.85 4.02 4.71
N ILE A 121 -10.77 3.06 4.71
CA ILE A 121 -12.20 3.32 4.71
C ILE A 121 -12.91 2.56 5.82
N GLU A 122 -13.65 3.32 6.64
CA GLU A 122 -14.61 2.75 7.59
C GLU A 122 -15.98 2.95 6.95
N GLU A 123 -16.59 1.86 6.50
CA GLU A 123 -17.91 1.94 5.87
C GLU A 123 -18.99 2.18 6.90
N ASN A 124 -19.95 3.01 6.53
CA ASN A 124 -21.14 3.24 7.34
C ASN A 124 -22.13 2.11 7.08
N ARG A 125 -22.29 1.27 8.06
CA ARG A 125 -23.18 0.10 7.95
C ARG A 125 -24.38 0.18 8.89
#